data_7f77b7a96525595ee67e2044ebe363c4
#
_entry.id   7f77b7a96525595ee67e2044ebe363c4
#
_cell.length_a   1.000
_cell.length_b   1.000
_cell.length_c   1.000
_cell.angle_alpha   90.00
_cell.angle_beta   90.00
_cell.angle_gamma   90.00
#
_symmetry.space_group_name_H-M   'P 1'
#
loop_
_entity.id
_entity.type
_entity.pdbx_description
1 polymer ?
#
loop_
_entity_poly.entity_id
_entity_poly.type
_entity_poly.pdbx_seq_one_letter_code
_entity_poly.pdbx_strand_id
1 'polypeptide(L)'
;KEAILAFRIERSLSKERILELYLNQIYLGQGSYGIASASLEYFDKSVDELEYVEAALLAALPKAPSRYNPYKNKKLAKFRRDLVLKNLLDNNYIDKKKYEELKSSRIKLKKREKVFLEDSRYYVEEIRKNTIKQLGYDKVYKEGLNIKTPLNLKLQKLATTSLREGIEKYDRRSGWRGPLTNIDPSIKDWVSKIKSKKLEKS
;
A
#
# COMPACT_ATOMS: atom_id res chain seq x y z
N LYS A 1 27.24 20.73 -1.92
CA LYS A 1 27.32 19.29 -1.56
C LYS A 1 26.56 18.42 -2.55
N GLU A 2 25.32 18.76 -2.92
CA GLU A 2 24.45 17.97 -3.84
C GLU A 2 25.06 17.79 -5.22
N ALA A 3 25.62 18.86 -5.84
CA ALA A 3 26.24 18.80 -7.16
C ALA A 3 27.44 17.84 -7.20
N ILE A 4 28.26 17.81 -6.13
CA ILE A 4 29.41 16.90 -6.03
C ILE A 4 28.93 15.44 -5.92
N LEU A 5 27.84 15.23 -5.17
CA LEU A 5 27.25 13.91 -5.01
C LEU A 5 26.62 13.41 -6.33
N ALA A 6 25.88 14.28 -7.02
CA ALA A 6 25.31 14.00 -8.32
C ALA A 6 26.38 13.57 -9.34
N PHE A 7 27.47 14.32 -9.41
CA PHE A 7 28.61 14.00 -10.29
C PHE A 7 29.26 12.63 -9.97
N ARG A 8 29.38 12.31 -8.68
CA ARG A 8 29.89 10.98 -8.26
C ARG A 8 28.96 9.85 -8.65
N ILE A 9 27.62 10.05 -8.47
CA ILE A 9 26.61 9.08 -8.85
C ILE A 9 26.62 8.84 -10.36
N GLU A 10 26.64 9.90 -11.18
CA GLU A 10 26.71 9.79 -12.64
C GLU A 10 27.96 9.11 -13.15
N ARG A 11 29.09 9.20 -12.41
CA ARG A 11 30.31 8.45 -12.76
C ARG A 11 30.25 6.98 -12.39
N SER A 12 29.44 6.62 -11.37
CA SER A 12 29.40 5.26 -10.81
C SER A 12 28.25 4.42 -11.34
N LEU A 13 27.19 5.05 -11.84
CA LEU A 13 25.97 4.38 -12.29
C LEU A 13 25.58 4.87 -13.70
N SER A 14 24.99 3.98 -14.51
CA SER A 14 24.36 4.38 -15.78
C SER A 14 23.12 5.23 -15.54
N LYS A 15 22.71 6.01 -16.52
CA LYS A 15 21.48 6.84 -16.45
C LYS A 15 20.24 6.00 -16.22
N GLU A 16 20.17 4.84 -16.84
CA GLU A 16 19.07 3.86 -16.68
C GLU A 16 18.99 3.38 -15.22
N ARG A 17 20.15 3.07 -14.61
CA ARG A 17 20.22 2.63 -13.21
C ARG A 17 19.83 3.74 -12.24
N ILE A 18 20.23 4.98 -12.52
CA ILE A 18 19.83 6.15 -11.73
C ILE A 18 18.32 6.35 -11.82
N LEU A 19 17.74 6.27 -13.01
CA LEU A 19 16.30 6.40 -13.23
C LEU A 19 15.53 5.27 -12.55
N GLU A 20 16.00 4.04 -12.64
CA GLU A 20 15.42 2.88 -11.95
C GLU A 20 15.36 3.09 -10.44
N LEU A 21 16.48 3.49 -9.82
CA LEU A 21 16.55 3.79 -8.40
C LEU A 21 15.61 4.94 -8.00
N TYR A 22 15.56 5.99 -8.81
CA TYR A 22 14.65 7.11 -8.60
C TYR A 22 13.20 6.66 -8.63
N LEU A 23 12.79 5.94 -9.68
CA LEU A 23 11.42 5.46 -9.85
C LEU A 23 11.00 4.46 -8.77
N ASN A 24 11.93 3.71 -8.20
CA ASN A 24 11.65 2.76 -7.12
C ASN A 24 11.53 3.42 -5.74
N GLN A 25 12.05 4.64 -5.55
CA GLN A 25 12.08 5.28 -4.23
C GLN A 25 11.21 6.53 -4.12
N ILE A 26 10.87 7.18 -5.24
CA ILE A 26 10.16 8.46 -5.22
C ILE A 26 8.78 8.33 -4.57
N TYR A 27 8.44 9.29 -3.71
CA TYR A 27 7.12 9.36 -3.11
C TYR A 27 6.08 9.87 -4.11
N LEU A 28 5.01 9.11 -4.32
CA LEU A 28 3.95 9.39 -5.30
C LEU A 28 2.57 9.66 -4.65
N GLY A 29 2.55 9.85 -3.35
CA GLY A 29 1.30 10.10 -2.61
C GLY A 29 0.62 8.82 -2.11
N GLN A 30 -0.43 8.96 -1.30
CA GLN A 30 -1.20 7.85 -0.70
C GLN A 30 -0.35 6.82 0.08
N GLY A 31 0.80 7.24 0.60
CA GLY A 31 1.72 6.33 1.26
C GLY A 31 2.52 5.45 0.30
N SER A 32 2.47 5.71 -1.01
CA SER A 32 3.15 4.93 -2.03
C SER A 32 4.53 5.49 -2.32
N TYR A 33 5.54 4.67 -2.08
CA TYR A 33 6.92 4.90 -2.47
C TYR A 33 7.26 3.98 -3.65
N GLY A 34 7.79 4.54 -4.70
CA GLY A 34 8.09 3.88 -5.96
C GLY A 34 6.86 3.66 -6.87
N ILE A 35 7.17 3.53 -8.16
CA ILE A 35 6.15 3.45 -9.22
C ILE A 35 5.29 2.18 -9.12
N ALA A 36 5.88 1.05 -8.70
CA ALA A 36 5.15 -0.20 -8.57
C ALA A 36 4.08 -0.13 -7.46
N SER A 37 4.44 0.45 -6.30
CA SER A 37 3.47 0.68 -5.22
C SER A 37 2.37 1.66 -5.62
N ALA A 38 2.73 2.73 -6.34
CA ALA A 38 1.77 3.72 -6.82
C ALA A 38 0.82 3.14 -7.90
N SER A 39 1.33 2.33 -8.82
CA SER A 39 0.52 1.63 -9.83
C SER A 39 -0.57 0.77 -9.17
N LEU A 40 -0.20 -0.02 -8.17
CA LEU A 40 -1.14 -0.83 -7.41
C LEU A 40 -2.14 0.02 -6.61
N GLU A 41 -1.69 1.12 -5.96
CA GLU A 41 -2.55 1.95 -5.11
C GLU A 41 -3.56 2.78 -5.91
N TYR A 42 -3.18 3.29 -7.09
CA TYR A 42 -4.04 4.16 -7.90
C TYR A 42 -4.88 3.39 -8.92
N PHE A 43 -4.36 2.28 -9.44
CA PHE A 43 -4.96 1.57 -10.59
C PHE A 43 -5.22 0.09 -10.36
N ASP A 44 -4.67 -0.50 -9.27
CA ASP A 44 -4.70 -1.94 -8.99
C ASP A 44 -4.14 -2.77 -10.18
N LYS A 45 -3.04 -2.25 -10.76
CA LYS A 45 -2.33 -2.83 -11.91
C LYS A 45 -0.84 -2.97 -11.61
N SER A 46 -0.18 -3.93 -12.25
CA SER A 46 1.28 -3.96 -12.32
C SER A 46 1.81 -2.82 -13.22
N VAL A 47 3.10 -2.51 -13.11
CA VAL A 47 3.72 -1.44 -13.92
C VAL A 47 3.59 -1.73 -15.43
N ASP A 48 3.69 -3.00 -15.82
CA ASP A 48 3.62 -3.45 -17.22
C ASP A 48 2.22 -3.32 -17.83
N GLU A 49 1.18 -3.24 -16.98
CA GLU A 49 -0.23 -3.10 -17.38
C GLU A 49 -0.69 -1.64 -17.49
N LEU A 50 0.20 -0.68 -17.16
CA LEU A 50 -0.15 0.73 -17.18
C LEU A 50 -0.41 1.24 -18.59
N GLU A 51 -1.53 1.92 -18.77
CA GLU A 51 -1.83 2.68 -19.98
C GLU A 51 -1.07 4.02 -19.99
N TYR A 52 -0.87 4.61 -21.16
CA TYR A 52 -0.21 5.93 -21.31
C TYR A 52 -0.79 7.02 -20.40
N VAL A 53 -2.11 7.04 -20.24
CA VAL A 53 -2.82 8.02 -19.39
C VAL A 53 -2.48 7.83 -17.93
N GLU A 54 -2.37 6.58 -17.49
CA GLU A 54 -2.05 6.18 -16.13
C GLU A 54 -0.57 6.45 -15.82
N ALA A 55 0.31 6.06 -16.72
CA ALA A 55 1.75 6.35 -16.62
C ALA A 55 2.03 7.86 -16.61
N ALA A 56 1.35 8.65 -17.46
CA ALA A 56 1.47 10.10 -17.47
C ALA A 56 0.97 10.74 -16.17
N LEU A 57 -0.07 10.18 -15.54
CA LEU A 57 -0.51 10.63 -14.23
C LEU A 57 0.55 10.36 -13.15
N LEU A 58 1.10 9.13 -13.09
CA LEU A 58 2.15 8.80 -12.13
C LEU A 58 3.38 9.68 -12.32
N ALA A 59 3.81 9.94 -13.57
CA ALA A 59 4.92 10.84 -13.88
C ALA A 59 4.64 12.31 -13.49
N ALA A 60 3.38 12.70 -13.37
CA ALA A 60 2.97 14.04 -12.96
C ALA A 60 3.06 14.28 -11.44
N LEU A 61 2.97 13.20 -10.63
CA LEU A 61 2.86 13.29 -9.16
C LEU A 61 4.12 13.78 -8.45
N PRO A 62 5.36 13.44 -8.85
CA PRO A 62 6.58 13.83 -8.13
C PRO A 62 6.69 15.33 -7.84
N LYS A 63 6.14 16.18 -8.69
CA LYS A 63 6.16 17.64 -8.51
C LYS A 63 5.54 18.09 -7.18
N ALA A 64 4.38 17.53 -6.81
CA ALA A 64 3.72 17.75 -5.52
C ALA A 64 2.65 16.67 -5.29
N PRO A 65 3.03 15.51 -4.76
CA PRO A 65 2.15 14.33 -4.68
C PRO A 65 0.86 14.57 -3.90
N SER A 66 0.91 15.35 -2.84
CA SER A 66 -0.28 15.68 -2.03
C SER A 66 -1.24 16.63 -2.76
N ARG A 67 -0.70 17.60 -3.53
CA ARG A 67 -1.50 18.61 -4.25
C ARG A 67 -2.16 18.03 -5.49
N TYR A 68 -1.44 17.20 -6.24
CA TYR A 68 -1.90 16.57 -7.48
C TYR A 68 -2.54 15.20 -7.27
N ASN A 69 -2.86 14.86 -6.02
CA ASN A 69 -3.53 13.62 -5.69
C ASN A 69 -4.90 13.52 -6.38
N PRO A 70 -5.13 12.52 -7.25
CA PRO A 70 -6.35 12.42 -8.05
C PRO A 70 -7.59 12.07 -7.22
N TYR A 71 -7.43 11.48 -6.02
CA TYR A 71 -8.53 11.25 -5.08
C TYR A 71 -9.02 12.53 -4.41
N LYS A 72 -8.10 13.50 -4.19
CA LYS A 72 -8.42 14.78 -3.54
C LYS A 72 -8.79 15.85 -4.55
N ASN A 73 -8.08 15.93 -5.66
CA ASN A 73 -8.26 17.00 -6.65
C ASN A 73 -8.12 16.49 -8.10
N LYS A 74 -9.20 15.92 -8.62
CA LYS A 74 -9.24 15.37 -10.00
C LYS A 74 -8.90 16.41 -11.08
N LYS A 75 -9.31 17.67 -10.90
CA LYS A 75 -9.05 18.74 -11.89
C LYS A 75 -7.57 19.07 -11.99
N LEU A 76 -6.90 19.27 -10.86
CA LEU A 76 -5.46 19.54 -10.84
C LEU A 76 -4.64 18.33 -11.29
N ALA A 77 -5.02 17.11 -10.90
CA ALA A 77 -4.39 15.88 -11.35
C ALA A 77 -4.48 15.74 -12.88
N LYS A 78 -5.67 15.97 -13.46
CA LYS A 78 -5.87 15.96 -14.91
C LYS A 78 -5.02 17.04 -15.59
N PHE A 79 -5.06 18.26 -15.11
CA PHE A 79 -4.25 19.35 -15.66
C PHE A 79 -2.77 18.99 -15.69
N ARG A 80 -2.25 18.44 -14.62
CA ARG A 80 -0.83 18.07 -14.52
C ARG A 80 -0.47 16.88 -15.41
N ARG A 81 -1.35 15.87 -15.51
CA ARG A 81 -1.23 14.77 -16.47
C ARG A 81 -1.18 15.30 -17.90
N ASP A 82 -2.07 16.23 -18.26
CA ASP A 82 -2.16 16.80 -19.60
C ASP A 82 -0.88 17.56 -19.99
N LEU A 83 -0.20 18.20 -19.00
CA LEU A 83 1.14 18.77 -19.24
C LEU A 83 2.20 17.69 -19.56
N VAL A 84 2.16 16.54 -18.88
CA VAL A 84 3.07 15.43 -19.20
C VAL A 84 2.80 14.91 -20.60
N LEU A 85 1.52 14.71 -20.97
CA LEU A 85 1.15 14.29 -22.33
C LEU A 85 1.61 15.31 -23.38
N LYS A 86 1.51 16.61 -23.08
CA LYS A 86 2.04 17.64 -23.97
C LYS A 86 3.55 17.55 -24.14
N ASN A 87 4.29 17.32 -23.05
CA ASN A 87 5.74 17.14 -23.13
C ASN A 87 6.11 15.89 -23.97
N LEU A 88 5.31 14.82 -23.91
CA LEU A 88 5.52 13.64 -24.78
C LEU A 88 5.30 13.97 -26.26
N LEU A 89 4.30 14.81 -26.57
CA LEU A 89 4.08 15.30 -27.93
C LEU A 89 5.23 16.21 -28.39
N ASP A 90 5.60 17.20 -27.58
CA ASP A 90 6.64 18.19 -27.90
C ASP A 90 8.02 17.53 -28.11
N ASN A 91 8.26 16.36 -27.50
CA ASN A 91 9.48 15.56 -27.67
C ASN A 91 9.32 14.39 -28.67
N ASN A 92 8.24 14.35 -29.46
CA ASN A 92 7.97 13.35 -30.49
C ASN A 92 7.86 11.89 -29.98
N TYR A 93 7.53 11.66 -28.72
CA TYR A 93 7.23 10.32 -28.20
C TYR A 93 5.84 9.83 -28.58
N ILE A 94 4.90 10.76 -28.83
CA ILE A 94 3.56 10.48 -29.33
C ILE A 94 3.21 11.46 -30.45
N ASP A 95 2.34 11.06 -31.37
CA ASP A 95 1.82 11.92 -32.41
C ASP A 95 0.63 12.78 -31.91
N LYS A 96 0.23 13.78 -32.73
CA LYS A 96 -0.87 14.69 -32.38
C LYS A 96 -2.20 13.96 -32.22
N LYS A 97 -2.48 12.95 -33.04
CA LYS A 97 -3.71 12.15 -32.95
C LYS A 97 -3.79 11.42 -31.63
N LYS A 98 -2.70 10.75 -31.23
CA LYS A 98 -2.59 10.03 -29.96
C LYS A 98 -2.68 10.97 -28.77
N TYR A 99 -2.06 12.16 -28.86
CA TYR A 99 -2.18 13.18 -27.80
C TYR A 99 -3.63 13.60 -27.55
N GLU A 100 -4.41 13.94 -28.59
CA GLU A 100 -5.80 14.35 -28.44
C GLU A 100 -6.69 13.22 -27.89
N GLU A 101 -6.46 11.99 -28.32
CA GLU A 101 -7.11 10.78 -27.77
C GLU A 101 -6.84 10.66 -26.25
N LEU A 102 -5.56 10.68 -25.84
CA LEU A 102 -5.15 10.51 -24.45
C LEU A 102 -5.62 11.67 -23.57
N LYS A 103 -5.59 12.91 -24.06
CA LYS A 103 -6.05 14.10 -23.35
C LYS A 103 -7.56 14.07 -23.07
N SER A 104 -8.35 13.53 -24.03
CA SER A 104 -9.80 13.37 -23.85
C SER A 104 -10.17 12.27 -22.88
N SER A 105 -9.26 11.31 -22.66
CA SER A 105 -9.49 10.15 -21.81
C SER A 105 -9.66 10.54 -20.33
N ARG A 106 -10.59 9.85 -19.66
CA ARG A 106 -10.82 10.02 -18.22
C ARG A 106 -9.81 9.22 -17.40
N ILE A 107 -9.33 9.77 -16.29
CA ILE A 107 -8.54 9.04 -15.31
C ILE A 107 -9.47 8.07 -14.57
N LYS A 108 -9.29 6.78 -14.80
CA LYS A 108 -10.01 5.71 -14.13
C LYS A 108 -9.17 5.24 -12.94
N LEU A 109 -9.51 5.72 -11.75
CA LEU A 109 -8.88 5.24 -10.52
C LEU A 109 -9.58 3.96 -10.06
N LYS A 110 -8.79 2.97 -9.71
CA LYS A 110 -9.27 1.77 -9.04
C LYS A 110 -8.53 1.67 -7.71
N LYS A 111 -9.21 2.13 -6.66
CA LYS A 111 -8.62 2.03 -5.32
C LYS A 111 -8.47 0.55 -4.97
N ARG A 112 -7.23 0.17 -4.68
CA ARG A 112 -6.99 -1.16 -4.14
C ARG A 112 -7.78 -1.29 -2.83
N GLU A 113 -8.71 -2.22 -2.78
CA GLU A 113 -9.28 -2.62 -1.51
C GLU A 113 -8.14 -3.25 -0.71
N LYS A 114 -7.64 -2.53 0.26
CA LYS A 114 -6.78 -3.11 1.29
C LYS A 114 -7.66 -4.04 2.07
N VAL A 115 -7.86 -5.23 1.57
CA VAL A 115 -8.50 -6.31 2.30
C VAL A 115 -7.53 -6.68 3.42
N PHE A 116 -7.59 -5.90 4.51
CA PHE A 116 -7.02 -6.30 5.78
C PHE A 116 -7.87 -7.46 6.27
N LEU A 117 -7.50 -8.63 5.81
CA LEU A 117 -8.11 -9.86 6.28
C LEU A 117 -7.60 -10.09 7.69
N GLU A 118 -8.43 -9.76 8.66
CA GLU A 118 -8.10 -9.97 10.08
C GLU A 118 -7.59 -11.38 10.33
N ASP A 119 -8.22 -12.35 9.67
CA ASP A 119 -7.86 -13.77 9.79
C ASP A 119 -6.47 -14.11 9.24
N SER A 120 -5.88 -13.29 8.38
CA SER A 120 -4.55 -13.52 7.78
C SER A 120 -3.41 -12.78 8.45
N ARG A 121 -3.66 -11.94 9.45
CA ARG A 121 -2.62 -11.10 10.10
C ARG A 121 -1.45 -11.92 10.63
N TYR A 122 -1.73 -13.00 11.33
CA TYR A 122 -0.70 -13.88 11.88
C TYR A 122 0.12 -14.55 10.78
N TYR A 123 -0.55 -15.02 9.74
CA TYR A 123 0.12 -15.63 8.58
C TYR A 123 1.05 -14.62 7.88
N VAL A 124 0.57 -13.43 7.59
CA VAL A 124 1.35 -12.36 6.94
C VAL A 124 2.54 -11.95 7.80
N GLU A 125 2.35 -11.84 9.12
CA GLU A 125 3.43 -11.50 10.05
C GLU A 125 4.51 -12.60 10.10
N GLU A 126 4.12 -13.87 10.05
CA GLU A 126 5.05 -14.97 10.01
C GLU A 126 5.85 -15.00 8.69
N ILE A 127 5.18 -14.77 7.55
CA ILE A 127 5.87 -14.60 6.26
C ILE A 127 6.85 -13.43 6.31
N ARG A 128 6.46 -12.29 6.88
CA ARG A 128 7.33 -11.12 7.03
C ARG A 128 8.59 -11.46 7.84
N LYS A 129 8.45 -12.11 8.99
CA LYS A 129 9.57 -12.54 9.85
C LYS A 129 10.50 -13.51 9.11
N ASN A 130 9.94 -14.51 8.46
CA ASN A 130 10.71 -15.49 7.71
C ASN A 130 11.45 -14.86 6.53
N THR A 131 10.82 -13.93 5.82
CA THR A 131 11.44 -13.21 4.69
C THR A 131 12.59 -12.33 5.18
N ILE A 132 12.41 -11.60 6.30
CA ILE A 132 13.51 -10.81 6.91
C ILE A 132 14.67 -11.71 7.32
N LYS A 133 14.38 -12.88 7.90
CA LYS A 133 15.42 -13.84 8.31
C LYS A 133 16.22 -14.36 7.12
N GLN A 134 15.56 -14.56 5.96
CA GLN A 134 16.20 -15.08 4.75
C GLN A 134 16.92 -14.01 3.91
N LEU A 135 16.32 -12.84 3.75
CA LEU A 135 16.78 -11.81 2.81
C LEU A 135 17.38 -10.59 3.50
N GLY A 136 17.19 -10.43 4.79
CA GLY A 136 17.60 -9.26 5.55
C GLY A 136 16.56 -8.12 5.52
N TYR A 137 16.63 -7.24 6.52
CA TYR A 137 15.68 -6.14 6.72
C TYR A 137 15.67 -5.14 5.55
N ASP A 138 16.85 -4.74 5.10
CA ASP A 138 17.00 -3.71 4.06
C ASP A 138 16.39 -4.16 2.74
N LYS A 139 16.61 -5.41 2.35
CA LYS A 139 16.07 -5.98 1.14
C LYS A 139 14.53 -6.04 1.16
N VAL A 140 13.96 -6.46 2.28
CA VAL A 140 12.51 -6.57 2.45
C VAL A 140 11.80 -5.21 2.39
N TYR A 141 12.42 -4.15 2.94
CA TYR A 141 11.75 -2.84 3.07
C TYR A 141 12.17 -1.79 2.04
N LYS A 142 13.32 -1.99 1.36
CA LYS A 142 13.87 -0.98 0.45
C LYS A 142 13.83 -1.39 -1.03
N GLU A 143 13.73 -2.69 -1.35
CA GLU A 143 13.83 -3.19 -2.72
C GLU A 143 12.48 -3.50 -3.40
N GLY A 144 11.34 -3.19 -2.76
CA GLY A 144 10.01 -3.34 -3.37
C GLY A 144 9.65 -4.78 -3.73
N LEU A 145 9.95 -5.75 -2.86
CA LEU A 145 9.70 -7.17 -3.09
C LEU A 145 8.22 -7.50 -3.28
N ASN A 146 7.92 -8.37 -4.23
CA ASN A 146 6.60 -8.99 -4.40
C ASN A 146 6.66 -10.44 -3.91
N ILE A 147 5.97 -10.73 -2.80
CA ILE A 147 5.99 -12.04 -2.16
C ILE A 147 4.67 -12.74 -2.44
N LYS A 148 4.71 -13.78 -3.28
CA LYS A 148 3.56 -14.66 -3.54
C LYS A 148 3.53 -15.80 -2.53
N THR A 149 2.38 -16.01 -1.92
CA THR A 149 2.19 -17.09 -0.93
C THR A 149 1.02 -17.98 -1.33
N PRO A 150 1.00 -19.26 -0.92
CA PRO A 150 -0.10 -20.18 -1.20
C PRO A 150 -1.32 -19.96 -0.29
N LEU A 151 -1.45 -18.80 0.36
CA LEU A 151 -2.54 -18.52 1.28
C LEU A 151 -3.91 -18.63 0.59
N ASN A 152 -4.75 -19.51 1.08
CA ASN A 152 -6.15 -19.61 0.71
C ASN A 152 -7.02 -18.99 1.80
N LEU A 153 -7.67 -17.85 1.47
CA LEU A 153 -8.44 -17.07 2.43
C LEU A 153 -9.64 -17.80 3.02
N LYS A 154 -10.30 -18.66 2.23
CA LYS A 154 -11.43 -19.46 2.71
C LYS A 154 -10.95 -20.50 3.74
N LEU A 155 -9.86 -21.19 3.44
CA LEU A 155 -9.27 -22.16 4.38
C LEU A 155 -8.73 -21.45 5.63
N GLN A 156 -8.11 -20.30 5.49
CA GLN A 156 -7.62 -19.51 6.62
C GLN A 156 -8.76 -19.11 7.57
N LYS A 157 -9.88 -18.64 7.03
CA LYS A 157 -11.07 -18.29 7.82
C LYS A 157 -11.64 -19.50 8.56
N LEU A 158 -11.77 -20.64 7.88
CA LEU A 158 -12.22 -21.89 8.50
C LEU A 158 -11.28 -22.33 9.63
N ALA A 159 -9.97 -22.32 9.38
CA ALA A 159 -8.96 -22.66 10.38
C ALA A 159 -9.03 -21.74 11.62
N THR A 160 -9.15 -20.42 11.41
CA THR A 160 -9.28 -19.44 12.50
C THR A 160 -10.54 -19.69 13.32
N THR A 161 -11.67 -19.94 12.68
CA THR A 161 -12.94 -20.23 13.37
C THR A 161 -12.85 -21.53 14.16
N SER A 162 -12.38 -22.62 13.53
CA SER A 162 -12.26 -23.92 14.20
C SER A 162 -11.29 -23.86 15.39
N LEU A 163 -10.18 -23.12 15.26
CA LEU A 163 -9.23 -22.94 16.36
C LEU A 163 -9.87 -22.20 17.54
N ARG A 164 -10.57 -21.07 17.26
CA ARG A 164 -11.27 -20.31 18.30
C ARG A 164 -12.31 -21.14 19.05
N GLU A 165 -13.16 -21.84 18.30
CA GLU A 165 -14.15 -22.75 18.87
C GLU A 165 -13.52 -23.88 19.71
N GLY A 166 -12.41 -24.43 19.23
CA GLY A 166 -11.65 -25.45 19.96
C GLY A 166 -11.10 -24.93 21.28
N ILE A 167 -10.50 -23.74 21.27
CA ILE A 167 -9.96 -23.07 22.45
C ILE A 167 -11.09 -22.74 23.44
N GLU A 168 -12.21 -22.20 22.98
CA GLU A 168 -13.36 -21.91 23.84
C GLU A 168 -13.93 -23.18 24.50
N LYS A 169 -14.07 -24.25 23.73
CA LYS A 169 -14.52 -25.54 24.26
C LYS A 169 -13.54 -26.11 25.31
N TYR A 170 -12.24 -25.94 25.05
CA TYR A 170 -11.21 -26.35 26.00
C TYR A 170 -11.28 -25.54 27.28
N ASP A 171 -11.36 -24.22 27.16
CA ASP A 171 -11.41 -23.30 28.32
C ASP A 171 -12.65 -23.56 29.18
N ARG A 172 -13.83 -23.72 28.57
CA ARG A 172 -15.06 -24.10 29.28
C ARG A 172 -14.95 -25.42 30.06
N ARG A 173 -14.26 -26.41 29.49
CA ARG A 173 -14.01 -27.69 30.19
C ARG A 173 -12.99 -27.55 31.32
N SER A 174 -12.04 -26.63 31.17
CA SER A 174 -10.93 -26.43 32.11
C SER A 174 -11.24 -25.46 33.27
N GLY A 175 -12.50 -25.02 33.39
CA GLY A 175 -12.96 -24.24 34.56
C GLY A 175 -13.35 -22.80 34.27
N TRP A 176 -13.56 -22.42 32.99
CA TRP A 176 -14.08 -21.11 32.66
C TRP A 176 -15.48 -20.88 33.30
N ARG A 177 -15.62 -19.85 34.06
CA ARG A 177 -16.84 -19.53 34.86
C ARG A 177 -17.69 -18.43 34.25
N GLY A 178 -17.41 -17.98 33.06
CA GLY A 178 -18.08 -16.86 32.38
C GLY A 178 -17.39 -15.50 32.60
N PRO A 179 -17.90 -14.46 31.95
CA PRO A 179 -17.36 -13.11 32.11
C PRO A 179 -17.59 -12.61 33.55
N LEU A 180 -16.58 -11.96 34.12
CA LEU A 180 -16.68 -11.39 35.48
C LEU A 180 -17.70 -10.26 35.58
N THR A 181 -17.96 -9.57 34.47
CA THR A 181 -18.98 -8.52 34.39
C THR A 181 -19.29 -8.19 32.94
N ASN A 182 -20.52 -7.73 32.68
CA ASN A 182 -20.93 -7.15 31.40
C ASN A 182 -20.98 -5.63 31.57
N ILE A 183 -20.46 -4.93 30.58
CA ILE A 183 -20.49 -3.46 30.50
C ILE A 183 -21.10 -3.07 29.19
N ASP A 184 -22.09 -2.18 29.24
CA ASP A 184 -22.70 -1.61 28.05
C ASP A 184 -21.67 -0.73 27.32
N PRO A 185 -21.30 -1.04 26.06
CA PRO A 185 -20.31 -0.27 25.29
C PRO A 185 -20.79 1.13 24.91
N SER A 186 -22.09 1.43 25.03
CA SER A 186 -22.65 2.76 24.77
C SER A 186 -22.32 3.78 25.88
N ILE A 187 -21.87 3.30 27.04
CA ILE A 187 -21.47 4.17 28.15
C ILE A 187 -20.12 4.84 27.83
N LYS A 188 -20.11 6.17 27.71
CA LYS A 188 -18.90 6.94 27.35
C LYS A 188 -17.67 6.69 28.23
N ASP A 189 -17.86 6.30 29.49
CA ASP A 189 -16.78 6.11 30.46
C ASP A 189 -16.70 4.68 31.03
N TRP A 190 -16.82 3.68 30.12
CA TRP A 190 -16.77 2.28 30.49
C TRP A 190 -15.40 1.85 31.05
N VAL A 191 -14.31 2.53 30.65
CA VAL A 191 -12.96 2.23 31.14
C VAL A 191 -12.80 2.55 32.61
N SER A 192 -13.31 3.69 33.07
CA SER A 192 -13.32 4.07 34.51
C SER A 192 -14.17 3.13 35.33
N LYS A 193 -15.31 2.68 34.80
CA LYS A 193 -16.16 1.67 35.44
C LYS A 193 -15.48 0.32 35.61
N ILE A 194 -14.65 -0.11 34.63
CA ILE A 194 -13.85 -1.33 34.82
C ILE A 194 -12.81 -1.16 35.91
N LYS A 195 -12.10 -0.03 35.92
CA LYS A 195 -11.05 0.25 36.91
C LYS A 195 -11.60 0.36 38.35
N SER A 196 -12.84 0.84 38.51
CA SER A 196 -13.49 0.99 39.82
C SER A 196 -14.04 -0.33 40.39
N LYS A 197 -14.29 -1.34 39.56
CA LYS A 197 -14.68 -2.66 40.05
C LYS A 197 -13.44 -3.37 40.57
N LYS A 198 -13.36 -3.52 41.91
CA LYS A 198 -12.41 -4.43 42.53
C LYS A 198 -12.70 -5.84 42.02
N LEU A 199 -11.78 -6.39 41.22
CA LEU A 199 -11.80 -7.82 40.92
C LEU A 199 -11.52 -8.54 42.22
N GLU A 200 -12.50 -9.24 42.78
CA GLU A 200 -12.27 -10.14 43.89
C GLU A 200 -11.27 -11.19 43.38
N LYS A 201 -10.10 -11.22 44.03
CA LYS A 201 -9.12 -12.27 43.79
C LYS A 201 -9.74 -13.59 44.27
N SER A 202 -10.12 -14.46 43.33
CA SER A 202 -10.44 -15.88 43.62
C SER A 202 -9.17 -16.63 43.89
#